data_9608160fe7a24c764914ee9b022ea972
#
_entry.id   9608160fe7a24c764914ee9b022ea972
#
_cell.length_a   1.000
_cell.length_b   1.000
_cell.length_c   1.000
_cell.angle_alpha   90.00
_cell.angle_beta   90.00
_cell.angle_gamma   90.00
#
_symmetry.space_group_name_H-M   'P 1'
#
loop_
_entity.id
_entity.type
_entity.pdbx_description
1 polymer ?
#
loop_
_entity_poly.entity_id
_entity_poly.type
_entity_poly.pdbx_seq_one_letter_code
_entity_poly.pdbx_strand_id
1 'polypeptide(L)'
;RCLTFGIDISRERIPVVPAAHYTCSGIVVDEHGSTDTAGLYAIGECSFTGLHGANRMASNSLLECLVYAQTSASHIESYLDDAAHLNEAPAPWDESQVTNSDEDVVISHNWDELRRFMWDYVGIVRTNKRLERALHRADLLATEIYEYYSIY
;
A
#
# COMPACT_ATOMS: atom_id res chain seq x y z
N ARG A 1 15.33 -11.01 15.00
CA ARG A 1 14.42 -9.84 15.04
C ARG A 1 13.80 -9.65 16.42
N CYS A 2 13.15 -10.68 17.05
CA CYS A 2 12.55 -10.52 18.38
C CYS A 2 13.58 -10.07 19.44
N LEU A 3 14.78 -10.61 19.40
CA LEU A 3 15.85 -10.20 20.32
C LEU A 3 16.23 -8.71 20.21
N THR A 4 16.09 -8.08 19.03
CA THR A 4 16.34 -6.64 18.89
C THR A 4 15.29 -5.78 19.61
N PHE A 5 14.15 -6.37 19.96
CA PHE A 5 13.10 -5.76 20.78
C PHE A 5 13.13 -6.23 22.23
N GLY A 6 14.21 -6.91 22.66
CA GLY A 6 14.36 -7.42 24.02
C GLY A 6 13.54 -8.67 24.32
N ILE A 7 12.95 -9.32 23.31
CA ILE A 7 12.10 -10.52 23.47
C ILE A 7 12.92 -11.77 23.10
N ASP A 8 13.25 -12.59 24.08
CA ASP A 8 13.89 -13.88 23.86
C ASP A 8 12.84 -14.98 23.70
N ILE A 9 12.50 -15.33 22.46
CA ILE A 9 11.48 -16.34 22.13
C ILE A 9 11.81 -17.76 22.59
N SER A 10 13.04 -18.02 23.03
CA SER A 10 13.43 -19.29 23.62
C SER A 10 13.02 -19.38 25.11
N ARG A 11 12.72 -18.26 25.75
CA ARG A 11 12.44 -18.13 27.19
C ARG A 11 11.07 -17.54 27.47
N GLU A 12 10.55 -16.71 26.57
CA GLU A 12 9.29 -15.98 26.77
C GLU A 12 8.39 -16.00 25.53
N ARG A 13 7.13 -15.68 25.73
CA ARG A 13 6.13 -15.65 24.65
C ARG A 13 6.17 -14.30 23.93
N ILE A 14 5.96 -14.33 22.63
CA ILE A 14 5.76 -13.11 21.84
C ILE A 14 4.38 -12.55 22.16
N PRO A 15 4.25 -11.27 22.57
CA PRO A 15 2.95 -10.63 22.73
C PRO A 15 2.27 -10.48 21.37
N VAL A 16 1.01 -10.91 21.29
CA VAL A 16 0.20 -10.83 20.06
C VAL A 16 -1.16 -10.24 20.37
N VAL A 17 -1.72 -9.52 19.42
CA VAL A 17 -3.09 -8.98 19.49
C VAL A 17 -3.80 -9.23 18.16
N PRO A 18 -5.13 -9.42 18.18
CA PRO A 18 -5.91 -9.40 16.94
C PRO A 18 -5.79 -8.02 16.27
N ALA A 19 -5.45 -7.98 15.01
CA ALA A 19 -5.28 -6.73 14.26
C ALA A 19 -5.71 -6.91 12.80
N ALA A 20 -6.09 -5.80 12.14
CA ALA A 20 -6.17 -5.78 10.69
C ALA A 20 -4.76 -6.03 10.14
N HIS A 21 -4.66 -6.88 9.10
CA HIS A 21 -3.36 -7.34 8.61
C HIS A 21 -3.19 -7.07 7.12
N TYR A 22 -4.14 -7.49 6.31
CA TYR A 22 -4.08 -7.39 4.85
C TYR A 22 -4.88 -6.17 4.37
N THR A 23 -4.33 -5.41 3.43
CA THR A 23 -4.93 -4.16 2.97
C THR A 23 -6.33 -4.35 2.37
N CYS A 24 -6.56 -5.46 1.65
CA CYS A 24 -7.81 -5.79 0.93
C CYS A 24 -8.25 -4.70 -0.05
N SER A 25 -7.35 -3.84 -0.46
CA SER A 25 -7.57 -2.71 -1.37
C SER A 25 -6.29 -2.42 -2.14
N GLY A 26 -6.37 -1.58 -3.16
CA GLY A 26 -5.21 -1.23 -3.97
C GLY A 26 -5.61 -0.77 -5.36
N ILE A 27 -4.71 -0.92 -6.32
CA ILE A 27 -4.91 -0.59 -7.71
C ILE A 27 -5.93 -1.57 -8.31
N VAL A 28 -7.02 -1.05 -8.87
CA VAL A 28 -8.06 -1.86 -9.53
C VAL A 28 -7.46 -2.55 -10.76
N VAL A 29 -7.69 -3.86 -10.85
CA VAL A 29 -7.18 -4.69 -11.95
C VAL A 29 -8.26 -5.63 -12.47
N ASP A 30 -8.08 -6.07 -13.72
CA ASP A 30 -8.87 -7.13 -14.35
C ASP A 30 -8.35 -8.54 -13.97
N GLU A 31 -8.90 -9.59 -14.61
CA GLU A 31 -8.50 -10.99 -14.39
C GLU A 31 -7.06 -11.31 -14.80
N HIS A 32 -6.39 -10.41 -15.52
CA HIS A 32 -4.99 -10.54 -15.92
C HIS A 32 -4.04 -9.69 -15.06
N GLY A 33 -4.58 -8.97 -14.08
CA GLY A 33 -3.79 -8.01 -13.28
C GLY A 33 -3.47 -6.71 -14.04
N SER A 34 -4.11 -6.47 -15.19
CA SER A 34 -3.95 -5.24 -15.98
C SER A 34 -4.77 -4.11 -15.37
N THR A 35 -4.21 -2.90 -15.37
CA THR A 35 -4.88 -1.68 -14.92
C THR A 35 -5.56 -0.97 -16.09
N ASP A 36 -6.25 0.14 -15.81
CA ASP A 36 -6.80 1.04 -16.83
C ASP A 36 -5.71 1.82 -17.60
N THR A 37 -4.49 1.79 -17.12
CA THR A 37 -3.32 2.37 -17.80
C THR A 37 -2.64 1.29 -18.66
N ALA A 38 -2.63 1.49 -19.98
CA ALA A 38 -2.06 0.51 -20.91
C ALA A 38 -0.59 0.16 -20.58
N GLY A 39 -0.30 -1.14 -20.50
CA GLY A 39 1.03 -1.66 -20.16
C GLY A 39 1.38 -1.65 -18.67
N LEU A 40 0.49 -1.15 -17.81
CA LEU A 40 0.69 -1.17 -16.37
C LEU A 40 -0.10 -2.33 -15.72
N TYR A 41 0.60 -3.12 -14.92
CA TYR A 41 0.04 -4.26 -14.18
C TYR A 41 0.26 -4.09 -12.69
N ALA A 42 -0.68 -4.58 -11.88
CA ALA A 42 -0.53 -4.68 -10.44
C ALA A 42 -0.97 -6.07 -9.96
N ILE A 43 -0.14 -6.71 -9.14
CA ILE A 43 -0.41 -8.06 -8.62
C ILE A 43 -0.08 -8.15 -7.13
N GLY A 44 -0.77 -9.05 -6.42
CA GLY A 44 -0.59 -9.24 -4.98
C GLY A 44 -1.24 -8.15 -4.14
N GLU A 45 -0.72 -7.90 -2.96
CA GLU A 45 -1.36 -7.01 -1.96
C GLU A 45 -1.53 -5.55 -2.42
N CYS A 46 -0.77 -5.09 -3.40
CA CYS A 46 -0.94 -3.75 -3.97
C CYS A 46 -2.09 -3.64 -4.98
N SER A 47 -2.69 -4.77 -5.39
CA SER A 47 -3.82 -4.80 -6.32
C SER A 47 -5.15 -4.98 -5.60
N PHE A 48 -6.22 -4.50 -6.24
CA PHE A 48 -7.59 -4.75 -5.84
C PHE A 48 -8.28 -5.61 -6.87
N THR A 49 -8.45 -6.89 -6.56
CA THR A 49 -9.14 -7.89 -7.38
C THR A 49 -10.59 -8.10 -6.96
N GLY A 50 -10.99 -7.59 -5.80
CA GLY A 50 -12.29 -7.83 -5.18
C GLY A 50 -12.41 -9.19 -4.48
N LEU A 51 -11.41 -10.07 -4.58
CA LEU A 51 -11.43 -11.43 -4.04
C LEU A 51 -11.67 -11.47 -2.53
N HIS A 52 -11.09 -10.53 -1.80
CA HIS A 52 -11.03 -10.59 -0.34
C HIS A 52 -12.19 -9.91 0.37
N GLY A 53 -13.02 -9.14 -0.35
CA GLY A 53 -14.09 -8.35 0.26
C GLY A 53 -13.54 -7.43 1.37
N ALA A 54 -14.23 -7.41 2.51
CA ALA A 54 -13.84 -6.55 3.64
C ALA A 54 -12.68 -7.10 4.46
N ASN A 55 -12.38 -8.41 4.36
CA ASN A 55 -11.28 -9.05 5.08
C ASN A 55 -10.87 -10.36 4.43
N ARG A 56 -9.59 -10.52 4.25
CA ARG A 56 -8.99 -11.68 3.57
C ARG A 56 -9.14 -12.97 4.40
N MET A 57 -9.55 -14.05 3.75
CA MET A 57 -9.39 -15.40 4.31
C MET A 57 -7.90 -15.76 4.42
N ALA A 58 -7.51 -16.38 5.52
CA ALA A 58 -6.12 -16.77 5.77
C ALA A 58 -5.52 -17.56 4.60
N SER A 59 -4.28 -17.27 4.26
CA SER A 59 -3.47 -17.87 3.20
C SER A 59 -3.86 -17.52 1.76
N ASN A 60 -5.03 -16.93 1.48
CA ASN A 60 -5.45 -16.59 0.13
C ASN A 60 -4.57 -15.53 -0.55
N SER A 61 -3.86 -14.69 0.20
CA SER A 61 -2.95 -13.71 -0.38
C SER A 61 -1.83 -14.32 -1.22
N LEU A 62 -1.23 -15.43 -0.75
CA LEU A 62 -0.19 -16.12 -1.51
C LEU A 62 -0.74 -16.78 -2.77
N LEU A 63 -1.95 -17.34 -2.70
CA LEU A 63 -2.61 -17.92 -3.87
C LEU A 63 -2.95 -16.84 -4.89
N GLU A 64 -3.45 -15.70 -4.46
CA GLU A 64 -3.70 -14.55 -5.32
C GLU A 64 -2.41 -14.09 -6.03
N CYS A 65 -1.31 -13.90 -5.28
CA CYS A 65 -0.03 -13.53 -5.86
C CYS A 65 0.42 -14.51 -6.94
N LEU A 66 0.33 -15.81 -6.69
CA LEU A 66 0.77 -16.85 -7.64
C LEU A 66 -0.12 -16.91 -8.90
N VAL A 67 -1.44 -16.86 -8.72
CA VAL A 67 -2.39 -16.90 -9.84
C VAL A 67 -2.25 -15.67 -10.71
N TYR A 68 -2.29 -14.48 -10.12
CA TYR A 68 -2.19 -13.23 -10.89
C TYR A 68 -0.79 -13.04 -11.51
N ALA A 69 0.29 -13.48 -10.86
CA ALA A 69 1.60 -13.49 -11.49
C ALA A 69 1.62 -14.34 -12.76
N GLN A 70 1.01 -15.54 -12.72
CA GLN A 70 0.94 -16.44 -13.87
C GLN A 70 0.05 -15.87 -14.98
N THR A 71 -1.15 -15.38 -14.65
CA THR A 71 -2.08 -14.84 -15.64
C THR A 71 -1.53 -13.54 -16.28
N SER A 72 -0.91 -12.68 -15.49
CA SER A 72 -0.25 -11.47 -15.99
C SER A 72 0.90 -11.80 -16.93
N ALA A 73 1.75 -12.76 -16.56
CA ALA A 73 2.87 -13.17 -17.42
C ALA A 73 2.37 -13.69 -18.78
N SER A 74 1.37 -14.58 -18.77
CA SER A 74 0.79 -15.10 -20.02
C SER A 74 0.11 -14.02 -20.86
N HIS A 75 -0.56 -13.06 -20.23
CA HIS A 75 -1.16 -11.94 -20.94
C HIS A 75 -0.09 -11.03 -21.56
N ILE A 76 0.96 -10.71 -20.83
CA ILE A 76 2.08 -9.90 -21.30
C ILE A 76 2.78 -10.60 -22.50
N GLU A 77 3.04 -11.91 -22.39
CA GLU A 77 3.61 -12.68 -23.50
C GLU A 77 2.78 -12.59 -24.79
N SER A 78 1.44 -12.68 -24.65
CA SER A 78 0.54 -12.66 -25.80
C SER A 78 0.50 -11.31 -26.54
N TYR A 79 0.91 -10.24 -25.91
CA TYR A 79 0.78 -8.88 -26.42
C TYR A 79 2.13 -8.17 -26.60
N LEU A 80 3.22 -8.74 -26.06
CA LEU A 80 4.53 -8.09 -26.05
C LEU A 80 5.08 -7.83 -27.45
N ASP A 81 4.81 -8.74 -28.41
CA ASP A 81 5.27 -8.61 -29.78
C ASP A 81 4.57 -7.45 -30.53
N ASP A 82 3.34 -7.12 -30.12
CA ASP A 82 2.56 -6.01 -30.68
C ASP A 82 2.73 -4.70 -29.91
N ALA A 83 3.40 -4.74 -28.75
CA ALA A 83 3.57 -3.58 -27.89
C ALA A 83 4.50 -2.55 -28.54
N ALA A 84 4.09 -1.30 -28.53
CA ALA A 84 4.95 -0.19 -28.96
C ALA A 84 6.16 -0.10 -28.02
N HIS A 85 7.34 -0.36 -28.51
CA HIS A 85 8.56 -0.13 -27.76
C HIS A 85 8.79 1.37 -27.59
N LEU A 86 8.91 1.82 -26.36
CA LEU A 86 9.37 3.17 -26.06
C LEU A 86 10.85 3.26 -26.48
N ASN A 87 11.14 4.01 -27.51
CA ASN A 87 12.50 4.21 -28.00
C ASN A 87 13.29 5.27 -27.21
N GLU A 88 12.61 5.96 -26.29
CA GLU A 88 13.22 7.00 -25.46
C GLU A 88 13.29 6.55 -24.01
N ALA A 89 14.47 6.68 -23.42
CA ALA A 89 14.64 6.50 -21.99
C ALA A 89 13.85 7.60 -21.26
N PRO A 90 13.18 7.29 -20.12
CA PRO A 90 12.54 8.32 -19.34
C PRO A 90 13.56 9.36 -18.89
N ALA A 91 13.12 10.62 -18.81
CA ALA A 91 13.96 11.70 -18.31
C ALA A 91 14.48 11.34 -16.89
N PRO A 92 15.75 11.64 -16.58
CA PRO A 92 16.24 11.45 -15.22
C PRO A 92 15.42 12.28 -14.24
N TRP A 93 15.33 11.80 -13.01
CA TRP A 93 14.68 12.54 -11.95
C TRP A 93 15.37 13.90 -11.73
N ASP A 94 14.59 14.99 -11.69
CA ASP A 94 15.10 16.34 -11.47
C ASP A 94 14.99 16.68 -9.97
N GLU A 95 16.13 16.72 -9.28
CA GLU A 95 16.24 17.06 -7.86
C GLU A 95 16.53 18.56 -7.63
N SER A 96 16.56 19.39 -8.68
CA SER A 96 16.98 20.80 -8.59
C SER A 96 16.08 21.66 -7.71
N GLN A 97 14.84 21.22 -7.48
CA GLN A 97 13.84 21.90 -6.64
C GLN A 97 13.79 21.35 -5.21
N VAL A 98 14.51 20.25 -4.92
CA VAL A 98 14.46 19.61 -3.60
C VAL A 98 15.37 20.34 -2.63
N THR A 99 14.81 20.78 -1.51
CA THR A 99 15.57 21.38 -0.42
C THR A 99 15.52 20.46 0.81
N ASN A 100 16.54 20.55 1.66
CA ASN A 100 16.55 19.76 2.89
C ASN A 100 15.55 20.34 3.89
N SER A 101 14.63 19.48 4.37
CA SER A 101 13.69 19.87 5.41
C SER A 101 14.38 19.96 6.77
N ASP A 102 14.12 21.03 7.52
CA ASP A 102 14.56 21.20 8.89
C ASP A 102 13.47 20.83 9.93
N GLU A 103 12.30 20.35 9.46
CA GLU A 103 11.16 19.99 10.31
C GLU A 103 10.80 18.48 10.29
N ASP A 104 11.75 17.60 10.55
CA ASP A 104 11.53 16.15 10.64
C ASP A 104 10.46 15.73 11.67
N VAL A 105 10.18 16.61 12.63
CA VAL A 105 9.15 16.41 13.66
C VAL A 105 7.76 16.27 13.04
N VAL A 106 7.45 17.05 12.00
CA VAL A 106 6.15 17.00 11.31
C VAL A 106 5.94 15.63 10.66
N ILE A 107 6.96 15.12 10.00
CA ILE A 107 6.90 13.79 9.34
C ILE A 107 6.65 12.69 10.37
N SER A 108 7.41 12.71 11.47
CA SER A 108 7.27 11.71 12.55
C SER A 108 5.88 11.78 13.19
N HIS A 109 5.38 13.00 13.42
CA HIS A 109 4.05 13.22 13.99
C HIS A 109 2.95 12.68 13.09
N ASN A 110 2.98 13.00 11.79
CA ASN A 110 1.98 12.56 10.82
C ASN A 110 1.95 11.03 10.69
N TRP A 111 3.13 10.38 10.74
CA TRP A 111 3.22 8.93 10.77
C TRP A 111 2.58 8.31 12.02
N ASP A 112 2.83 8.87 13.19
CA ASP A 112 2.28 8.34 14.44
C ASP A 112 0.78 8.59 14.53
N GLU A 113 0.30 9.73 14.08
CA GLU A 113 -1.13 10.04 14.00
C GLU A 113 -1.84 9.11 13.03
N LEU A 114 -1.31 8.91 11.82
CA LEU A 114 -1.86 8.00 10.82
C LEU A 114 -2.02 6.58 11.37
N ARG A 115 -0.97 6.03 11.96
CA ARG A 115 -1.00 4.69 12.55
C ARG A 115 -2.04 4.58 13.65
N ARG A 116 -2.15 5.59 14.50
CA ARG A 116 -3.06 5.59 15.64
C ARG A 116 -4.51 5.65 15.21
N PHE A 117 -4.89 6.58 14.34
CA PHE A 117 -6.29 6.64 13.92
C PHE A 117 -6.68 5.46 13.01
N MET A 118 -5.77 4.93 12.19
CA MET A 118 -6.02 3.70 11.44
C MET A 118 -6.29 2.52 12.38
N TRP A 119 -5.51 2.39 13.45
CA TRP A 119 -5.77 1.39 14.49
C TRP A 119 -7.13 1.55 15.16
N ASP A 120 -7.49 2.77 15.54
CA ASP A 120 -8.69 3.05 16.34
C ASP A 120 -9.97 3.01 15.50
N TYR A 121 -9.93 3.43 14.24
CA TYR A 121 -11.12 3.62 13.40
C TYR A 121 -11.24 2.64 12.23
N VAL A 122 -10.13 2.14 11.69
CA VAL A 122 -10.09 1.29 10.49
C VAL A 122 -9.61 -0.14 10.83
N GLY A 123 -9.59 -0.52 12.11
CA GLY A 123 -9.20 -1.84 12.58
C GLY A 123 -10.22 -2.94 12.22
N ILE A 124 -10.23 -4.02 13.01
CA ILE A 124 -11.09 -5.19 12.76
C ILE A 124 -12.58 -4.83 12.83
N VAL A 125 -12.99 -4.05 13.84
CA VAL A 125 -14.39 -3.63 14.03
C VAL A 125 -14.59 -2.20 13.53
N ARG A 126 -15.31 -2.08 12.44
CA ARG A 126 -15.55 -0.82 11.72
C ARG A 126 -17.03 -0.46 11.73
N THR A 127 -17.32 0.83 11.76
CA THR A 127 -18.66 1.39 11.51
C THR A 127 -18.53 2.54 10.51
N ASN A 128 -19.60 2.88 9.81
CA ASN A 128 -19.60 4.00 8.87
C ASN A 128 -19.07 5.28 9.50
N LYS A 129 -19.52 5.60 10.75
CA LYS A 129 -19.07 6.79 11.47
C LYS A 129 -17.56 6.78 11.78
N ARG A 130 -16.97 5.60 12.06
CA ARG A 130 -15.52 5.48 12.26
C ARG A 130 -14.76 5.67 10.96
N LEU A 131 -15.26 5.07 9.87
CA LEU A 131 -14.64 5.22 8.55
C LEU A 131 -14.72 6.67 8.04
N GLU A 132 -15.84 7.34 8.22
CA GLU A 132 -15.99 8.78 7.90
C GLU A 132 -15.00 9.64 8.67
N ARG A 133 -14.79 9.37 9.97
CA ARG A 133 -13.76 10.07 10.75
C ARG A 133 -12.36 9.81 10.26
N ALA A 134 -12.04 8.56 9.92
CA ALA A 134 -10.73 8.20 9.38
C ALA A 134 -10.48 8.91 8.04
N LEU A 135 -11.49 8.97 7.17
CA LEU A 135 -11.41 9.67 5.89
C LEU A 135 -11.09 11.15 6.09
N HIS A 136 -11.86 11.86 6.94
CA HIS A 136 -11.60 13.27 7.23
C HIS A 136 -10.18 13.52 7.78
N ARG A 137 -9.65 12.60 8.61
CA ARG A 137 -8.27 12.73 9.12
C ARG A 137 -7.25 12.47 8.03
N ALA A 138 -7.49 11.48 7.17
CA ALA A 138 -6.61 11.20 6.04
C ALA A 138 -6.55 12.40 5.07
N ASP A 139 -7.70 13.01 4.76
CA ASP A 139 -7.79 14.19 3.90
C ASP A 139 -7.02 15.38 4.50
N LEU A 140 -7.11 15.58 5.82
CA LEU A 140 -6.36 16.63 6.52
C LEU A 140 -4.86 16.39 6.43
N LEU A 141 -4.40 15.18 6.75
CA LEU A 141 -2.98 14.82 6.63
C LEU A 141 -2.47 14.94 5.20
N ALA A 142 -3.27 14.55 4.21
CA ALA A 142 -2.91 14.71 2.80
C ALA A 142 -2.71 16.19 2.45
N THR A 143 -3.60 17.07 2.93
CA THR A 143 -3.49 18.51 2.72
C THR A 143 -2.20 19.07 3.36
N GLU A 144 -1.91 18.71 4.60
CA GLU A 144 -0.69 19.13 5.31
C GLU A 144 0.59 18.62 4.58
N ILE A 145 0.56 17.39 4.03
CA ILE A 145 1.66 16.87 3.24
C ILE A 145 1.87 17.68 1.96
N TYR A 146 0.80 18.02 1.24
CA TYR A 146 0.90 18.85 0.04
C TYR A 146 1.42 20.24 0.35
N GLU A 147 0.96 20.88 1.44
CA GLU A 147 1.47 22.17 1.90
C GLU A 147 2.95 22.08 2.23
N TYR A 148 3.37 21.05 2.95
CA TYR A 148 4.77 20.78 3.28
C TYR A 148 5.64 20.66 2.02
N TYR A 149 5.24 19.81 1.07
CA TYR A 149 5.96 19.66 -0.20
C TYR A 149 5.98 20.91 -1.08
N SER A 150 5.07 21.85 -0.88
CA SER A 150 5.09 23.13 -1.60
C SER A 150 6.15 24.10 -1.07
N ILE A 151 6.71 23.84 0.11
CA ILE A 151 7.71 24.68 0.77
C ILE A 151 9.12 24.11 0.59
N TYR A 152 9.25 22.79 0.59
CA TYR A 152 10.50 22.04 0.51
C TYR A 152 10.58 21.18 -0.75
#